data_c6c24061e371e1f99a22b509cdec17d2
#
_entry.id   c6c24061e371e1f99a22b509cdec17d2
#
_cell.length_a   1.000
_cell.length_b   1.000
_cell.length_c   1.000
_cell.angle_alpha   90.00
_cell.angle_beta   90.00
_cell.angle_gamma   90.00
#
_symmetry.space_group_name_H-M   'P 1'
#
loop_
_entity.id
_entity.type
_entity.pdbx_description
1 polymer ?
#
loop_
_entity_poly.entity_id
_entity_poly.type
_entity_poly.pdbx_seq_one_letter_code
_entity_poly.pdbx_strand_id
1 'polypeptide(L)'
;MASGKQPSATSAPRLGILLVGMGAISTTLVAGVEAIRQGQGRPFGSLTQLAVMTPPGTQQRVPLAEYLNLTSLDDLAFGGWDINPGNAYDMAVAAAVLDPVQLAAVKPVLEKIEPMPGIHDPQYLRRTEGRRIKPQTNKWEQAEALRADIRNFRKANNVEQVVVMWCGSTEVFLPAGPAHQSLKIFEAAMKENEPTIAPSMIYAYASLQEG
;
A
#
# COMPACT_ATOMS: atom_id res chain seq x y z
N MET A 1 5.14 -49.28 4.30
CA MET A 1 4.13 -48.29 3.86
C MET A 1 4.17 -47.13 4.80
N ALA A 2 4.92 -46.10 4.45
CA ALA A 2 4.99 -44.85 5.23
C ALA A 2 3.97 -43.88 4.62
N SER A 3 2.90 -43.64 5.37
CA SER A 3 1.89 -42.65 5.04
C SER A 3 2.55 -41.25 5.12
N GLY A 4 2.90 -40.70 3.96
CA GLY A 4 3.31 -39.31 3.86
C GLY A 4 2.13 -38.41 4.20
N LYS A 5 2.14 -37.77 5.40
CA LYS A 5 1.30 -36.66 5.72
C LYS A 5 1.61 -35.54 4.70
N GLN A 6 0.66 -35.30 3.80
CA GLN A 6 0.67 -34.01 3.08
C GLN A 6 0.65 -32.88 4.11
N PRO A 7 1.50 -31.85 3.98
CA PRO A 7 1.38 -30.69 4.82
C PRO A 7 0.00 -30.09 4.55
N SER A 8 -0.78 -29.87 5.62
CA SER A 8 -2.01 -29.10 5.54
C SER A 8 -1.64 -27.73 4.98
N ALA A 9 -2.22 -27.34 3.87
CA ALA A 9 -2.09 -25.99 3.33
C ALA A 9 -2.68 -25.01 4.37
N THR A 10 -1.80 -24.47 5.22
CA THR A 10 -2.15 -23.28 5.99
C THR A 10 -2.32 -22.19 4.94
N SER A 11 -3.52 -21.63 4.82
CA SER A 11 -3.76 -20.48 3.97
C SER A 11 -2.72 -19.42 4.29
N ALA A 12 -2.16 -18.79 3.26
CA ALA A 12 -1.24 -17.67 3.47
C ALA A 12 -1.94 -16.60 4.33
N PRO A 13 -1.20 -15.93 5.23
CA PRO A 13 -1.79 -14.92 6.10
C PRO A 13 -2.39 -13.78 5.28
N ARG A 14 -3.42 -13.13 5.81
CA ARG A 14 -3.98 -11.91 5.22
C ARG A 14 -2.91 -10.83 5.15
N LEU A 15 -2.90 -10.07 4.05
CA LEU A 15 -1.91 -9.03 3.79
C LEU A 15 -2.57 -7.66 3.72
N GLY A 16 -2.04 -6.71 4.46
CA GLY A 16 -2.41 -5.31 4.36
C GLY A 16 -1.67 -4.60 3.24
N ILE A 17 -2.38 -3.79 2.46
CA ILE A 17 -1.80 -2.91 1.44
C ILE A 17 -2.16 -1.49 1.79
N LEU A 18 -1.17 -0.70 2.18
CA LEU A 18 -1.31 0.72 2.47
C LEU A 18 -0.73 1.56 1.33
N LEU A 19 -1.58 2.37 0.72
CA LEU A 19 -1.26 3.18 -0.45
C LEU A 19 -1.05 4.63 -0.02
N VAL A 20 0.10 5.19 -0.34
CA VAL A 20 0.38 6.62 -0.09
C VAL A 20 -0.05 7.40 -1.32
N GLY A 21 -1.10 8.19 -1.20
CA GLY A 21 -1.80 8.84 -2.31
C GLY A 21 -2.88 7.95 -2.91
N MET A 22 -4.15 8.27 -2.64
CA MET A 22 -5.32 7.51 -3.10
C MET A 22 -5.85 8.01 -4.46
N GLY A 23 -4.94 8.47 -5.33
CA GLY A 23 -5.28 8.96 -6.67
C GLY A 23 -5.49 7.86 -7.70
N ALA A 24 -5.22 8.17 -8.97
CA ALA A 24 -5.47 7.30 -10.13
C ALA A 24 -4.87 5.89 -10.00
N ILE A 25 -3.61 5.77 -9.58
CA ILE A 25 -2.92 4.48 -9.47
C ILE A 25 -3.57 3.62 -8.39
N SER A 26 -3.73 4.16 -7.20
CA SER A 26 -4.27 3.43 -6.04
C SER A 26 -5.71 2.98 -6.27
N THR A 27 -6.57 3.87 -6.72
CA THR A 27 -7.97 3.55 -6.97
C THR A 27 -8.15 2.55 -8.10
N THR A 28 -7.34 2.63 -9.15
CA THR A 28 -7.34 1.64 -10.25
C THR A 28 -6.85 0.27 -9.78
N LEU A 29 -5.81 0.22 -8.93
CA LEU A 29 -5.33 -1.04 -8.34
C LEU A 29 -6.42 -1.71 -7.50
N VAL A 30 -7.02 -0.96 -6.57
CA VAL A 30 -8.08 -1.49 -5.68
C VAL A 30 -9.29 -1.95 -6.49
N ALA A 31 -9.74 -1.12 -7.44
CA ALA A 31 -10.86 -1.46 -8.33
C ALA A 31 -10.57 -2.71 -9.18
N GLY A 32 -9.35 -2.84 -9.69
CA GLY A 32 -8.94 -4.01 -10.47
C GLY A 32 -8.96 -5.30 -9.65
N VAL A 33 -8.44 -5.28 -8.43
CA VAL A 33 -8.51 -6.43 -7.51
C VAL A 33 -9.96 -6.77 -7.18
N GLU A 34 -10.77 -5.76 -6.89
CA GLU A 34 -12.18 -5.99 -6.55
C GLU A 34 -12.99 -6.54 -7.74
N ALA A 35 -12.76 -6.05 -8.96
CA ALA A 35 -13.36 -6.60 -10.16
C ALA A 35 -13.00 -8.09 -10.37
N ILE A 36 -11.76 -8.47 -10.04
CA ILE A 36 -11.33 -9.88 -10.11
C ILE A 36 -12.05 -10.71 -9.03
N ARG A 37 -12.16 -10.22 -7.80
CA ARG A 37 -12.89 -10.87 -6.69
C ARG A 37 -14.35 -11.12 -7.06
N GLN A 38 -14.97 -10.20 -7.79
CA GLN A 38 -16.36 -10.31 -8.25
C GLN A 38 -16.51 -11.15 -9.52
N GLY A 39 -15.42 -11.71 -10.08
CA GLY A 39 -15.45 -12.46 -11.32
C GLY A 39 -15.70 -11.62 -12.57
N GLN A 40 -15.63 -10.29 -12.47
CA GLN A 40 -15.84 -9.35 -13.57
C GLN A 40 -14.53 -8.97 -14.30
N GLY A 41 -13.39 -9.39 -13.77
CA GLY A 41 -12.06 -9.13 -14.31
C GLY A 41 -11.17 -10.36 -14.28
N ARG A 42 -10.04 -10.28 -14.97
CA ARG A 42 -8.98 -11.29 -14.92
C ARG A 42 -7.64 -10.59 -14.68
N PRO A 43 -6.70 -11.20 -13.92
CA PRO A 43 -5.44 -10.58 -13.55
C PRO A 43 -4.43 -10.56 -14.72
N PHE A 44 -4.83 -10.05 -15.88
CA PHE A 44 -3.96 -9.91 -17.05
C PHE A 44 -2.72 -9.09 -16.68
N GLY A 45 -1.55 -9.55 -17.10
CA GLY A 45 -0.28 -8.90 -16.78
C GLY A 45 0.33 -9.30 -15.42
N SER A 46 -0.41 -10.01 -14.56
CA SER A 46 0.14 -10.56 -13.32
C SER A 46 0.69 -11.97 -13.53
N LEU A 47 2.00 -12.08 -13.66
CA LEU A 47 2.67 -13.38 -13.82
C LEU A 47 2.35 -14.32 -12.64
N THR A 48 2.40 -13.82 -11.42
CA THR A 48 2.17 -14.61 -10.21
C THR A 48 0.75 -15.17 -10.12
N GLN A 49 -0.23 -14.48 -10.70
CA GLN A 49 -1.63 -14.92 -10.69
C GLN A 49 -2.01 -15.86 -11.85
N LEU A 50 -1.30 -15.77 -12.97
CA LEU A 50 -1.66 -16.50 -14.19
C LEU A 50 -0.70 -17.65 -14.53
N ALA A 51 0.55 -17.56 -14.11
CA ALA A 51 1.54 -18.56 -14.46
C ALA A 51 1.32 -19.88 -13.73
N VAL A 52 1.69 -20.93 -14.42
CA VAL A 52 1.73 -22.30 -13.92
C VAL A 52 3.15 -22.81 -14.05
N MET A 53 3.65 -23.50 -13.04
CA MET A 53 4.98 -24.07 -13.05
C MET A 53 4.96 -25.59 -12.76
N THR A 54 6.03 -26.26 -13.08
CA THR A 54 6.28 -27.65 -12.68
C THR A 54 7.39 -27.64 -11.62
N PRO A 55 7.09 -27.95 -10.35
CA PRO A 55 8.12 -28.00 -9.31
C PRO A 55 9.22 -29.01 -9.63
N PRO A 56 10.48 -28.76 -9.24
CA PRO A 56 11.58 -29.68 -9.43
C PRO A 56 11.28 -31.07 -8.87
N GLY A 57 11.57 -32.12 -9.65
CA GLY A 57 11.36 -33.54 -9.26
C GLY A 57 9.91 -34.01 -9.35
N THR A 58 9.01 -33.23 -9.91
CA THR A 58 7.59 -33.60 -10.14
C THR A 58 7.22 -33.48 -11.62
N GLN A 59 6.07 -34.03 -11.99
CA GLN A 59 5.43 -33.80 -13.29
C GLN A 59 4.12 -33.05 -13.16
N GLN A 60 3.76 -32.66 -11.95
CA GLN A 60 2.52 -31.94 -11.65
C GLN A 60 2.67 -30.46 -11.95
N ARG A 61 1.73 -29.90 -12.69
CA ARG A 61 1.64 -28.45 -12.92
C ARG A 61 0.83 -27.81 -11.80
N VAL A 62 1.38 -26.78 -11.18
CA VAL A 62 0.72 -26.03 -10.10
C VAL A 62 0.72 -24.53 -10.42
N PRO A 63 -0.31 -23.76 -9.99
CA PRO A 63 -0.30 -22.31 -10.08
C PRO A 63 0.92 -21.71 -9.36
N LEU A 64 1.55 -20.70 -9.96
CA LEU A 64 2.73 -20.06 -9.37
C LEU A 64 2.43 -19.43 -8.01
N ALA A 65 1.25 -18.81 -7.87
CA ALA A 65 0.80 -18.24 -6.59
C ALA A 65 0.70 -19.30 -5.48
N GLU A 66 0.21 -20.49 -5.80
CA GLU A 66 0.13 -21.62 -4.87
C GLU A 66 1.52 -22.17 -4.51
N TYR A 67 2.37 -22.36 -5.52
CA TYR A 67 3.75 -22.84 -5.30
C TYR A 67 4.57 -21.91 -4.40
N LEU A 68 4.40 -20.61 -4.57
CA LEU A 68 5.08 -19.57 -3.77
C LEU A 68 4.35 -19.25 -2.46
N ASN A 69 3.21 -19.88 -2.19
CA ASN A 69 2.35 -19.61 -1.04
C ASN A 69 2.03 -18.09 -0.90
N LEU A 70 1.65 -17.46 -2.01
CA LEU A 70 1.30 -16.05 -2.00
C LEU A 70 -0.09 -15.84 -1.40
N THR A 71 -0.28 -14.70 -0.74
CA THR A 71 -1.60 -14.28 -0.23
C THR A 71 -2.60 -14.20 -1.39
N SER A 72 -3.78 -14.80 -1.19
CA SER A 72 -4.87 -14.69 -2.16
C SER A 72 -5.31 -13.24 -2.34
N LEU A 73 -5.79 -12.90 -3.54
CA LEU A 73 -6.39 -11.58 -3.76
C LEU A 73 -7.58 -11.35 -2.83
N ASP A 74 -8.30 -12.38 -2.42
CA ASP A 74 -9.43 -12.29 -1.47
C ASP A 74 -8.99 -11.92 -0.06
N ASP A 75 -7.73 -12.20 0.30
CA ASP A 75 -7.15 -11.95 1.61
C ASP A 75 -6.37 -10.63 1.70
N LEU A 76 -6.44 -9.77 0.68
CA LEU A 76 -5.85 -8.44 0.73
C LEU A 76 -6.78 -7.45 1.43
N ALA A 77 -6.24 -6.67 2.36
CA ALA A 77 -6.92 -5.54 2.98
C ALA A 77 -6.30 -4.22 2.48
N PHE A 78 -7.12 -3.31 1.98
CA PHE A 78 -6.65 -2.03 1.43
C PHE A 78 -6.95 -0.86 2.35
N GLY A 79 -6.02 0.07 2.41
CA GLY A 79 -6.12 1.37 3.06
C GLY A 79 -5.05 2.31 2.53
N GLY A 80 -4.84 3.42 3.20
CA GLY A 80 -3.77 4.34 2.81
C GLY A 80 -3.95 5.73 3.37
N TRP A 81 -3.18 6.65 2.82
CA TRP A 81 -3.19 8.07 3.19
C TRP A 81 -3.44 8.92 1.97
N ASP A 82 -4.17 10.00 2.16
CA ASP A 82 -4.29 11.04 1.14
C ASP A 82 -4.39 12.43 1.80
N ILE A 83 -3.99 13.45 1.06
CA ILE A 83 -4.07 14.85 1.47
C ILE A 83 -5.40 15.50 1.06
N ASN A 84 -6.20 14.82 0.25
CA ASN A 84 -7.51 15.27 -0.16
C ASN A 84 -8.62 14.67 0.71
N PRO A 85 -9.72 15.39 0.95
CA PRO A 85 -10.89 14.85 1.62
C PRO A 85 -11.66 13.91 0.69
N GLY A 86 -12.43 13.00 1.28
CA GLY A 86 -13.26 12.04 0.57
C GLY A 86 -12.79 10.61 0.77
N ASN A 87 -13.57 9.66 0.27
CA ASN A 87 -13.24 8.24 0.26
C ASN A 87 -12.60 7.81 -1.07
N ALA A 88 -12.19 6.56 -1.20
CA ALA A 88 -11.53 6.09 -2.41
C ALA A 88 -12.44 6.13 -3.65
N TYR A 89 -13.78 6.09 -3.49
CA TYR A 89 -14.71 6.24 -4.60
C TYR A 89 -14.71 7.67 -5.14
N ASP A 90 -14.77 8.68 -4.26
CA ASP A 90 -14.71 10.08 -4.66
C ASP A 90 -13.40 10.38 -5.42
N MET A 91 -12.30 9.80 -4.96
CA MET A 91 -11.00 9.93 -5.59
C MET A 91 -10.92 9.20 -6.93
N ALA A 92 -11.55 8.03 -7.06
CA ALA A 92 -11.64 7.30 -8.33
C ALA A 92 -12.44 8.07 -9.38
N VAL A 93 -13.56 8.70 -8.96
CA VAL A 93 -14.34 9.59 -9.83
C VAL A 93 -13.50 10.78 -10.27
N ALA A 94 -12.82 11.46 -9.35
CA ALA A 94 -11.97 12.60 -9.65
C ALA A 94 -10.77 12.24 -10.55
N ALA A 95 -10.23 11.05 -10.42
CA ALA A 95 -9.12 10.56 -11.24
C ALA A 95 -9.51 10.29 -12.70
N ALA A 96 -10.80 10.03 -12.96
CA ALA A 96 -11.40 9.82 -14.29
C ALA A 96 -10.67 8.74 -15.15
N VAL A 97 -10.15 7.68 -14.50
CA VAL A 97 -9.49 6.55 -15.19
C VAL A 97 -10.47 5.42 -15.46
N LEU A 98 -11.35 5.14 -14.49
CA LEU A 98 -12.36 4.09 -14.60
C LEU A 98 -13.60 4.62 -15.33
N ASP A 99 -14.17 3.80 -16.21
CA ASP A 99 -15.44 4.14 -16.85
C ASP A 99 -16.62 4.02 -15.86
N PRO A 100 -17.81 4.56 -16.19
CA PRO A 100 -18.96 4.55 -15.30
C PRO A 100 -19.43 3.14 -14.91
N VAL A 101 -19.28 2.13 -15.77
CA VAL A 101 -19.66 0.74 -15.49
C VAL A 101 -18.71 0.12 -14.48
N GLN A 102 -17.41 0.32 -14.67
CA GLN A 102 -16.37 -0.12 -13.75
C GLN A 102 -16.55 0.54 -12.38
N LEU A 103 -16.76 1.86 -12.35
CA LEU A 103 -17.01 2.61 -11.12
C LEU A 103 -18.23 2.09 -10.34
N ALA A 104 -19.35 1.86 -11.04
CA ALA A 104 -20.58 1.35 -10.43
C ALA A 104 -20.37 -0.03 -9.79
N ALA A 105 -19.62 -0.91 -10.45
CA ALA A 105 -19.33 -2.25 -9.97
C ALA A 105 -18.55 -2.29 -8.66
N VAL A 106 -17.57 -1.38 -8.50
CA VAL A 106 -16.65 -1.36 -7.35
C VAL A 106 -17.03 -0.33 -6.28
N LYS A 107 -18.02 0.50 -6.53
CA LYS A 107 -18.50 1.56 -5.63
C LYS A 107 -18.69 1.09 -4.19
N PRO A 108 -19.40 -0.02 -3.88
CA PRO A 108 -19.67 -0.42 -2.49
C PRO A 108 -18.42 -0.72 -1.68
N VAL A 109 -17.31 -1.04 -2.33
CA VAL A 109 -16.02 -1.32 -1.69
C VAL A 109 -15.22 -0.04 -1.55
N LEU A 110 -15.10 0.75 -2.63
CA LEU A 110 -14.32 1.98 -2.61
C LEU A 110 -14.88 3.02 -1.63
N GLU A 111 -16.20 3.11 -1.47
CA GLU A 111 -16.83 4.00 -0.48
C GLU A 111 -16.45 3.69 0.97
N LYS A 112 -16.08 2.44 1.28
CA LYS A 112 -15.66 2.02 2.62
C LYS A 112 -14.20 2.32 2.93
N ILE A 113 -13.41 2.66 1.92
CA ILE A 113 -11.99 2.98 2.10
C ILE A 113 -11.86 4.49 2.29
N GLU A 114 -11.73 4.89 3.55
CA GLU A 114 -11.45 6.27 3.94
C GLU A 114 -9.94 6.44 4.18
N PRO A 115 -9.20 7.14 3.31
CA PRO A 115 -7.78 7.36 3.53
C PRO A 115 -7.53 8.13 4.81
N MET A 116 -6.48 7.78 5.52
CA MET A 116 -5.98 8.54 6.67
C MET A 116 -5.37 9.86 6.21
N PRO A 117 -5.29 10.90 7.07
CA PRO A 117 -4.60 12.14 6.76
C PRO A 117 -3.15 11.90 6.35
N GLY A 118 -2.72 12.46 5.22
CA GLY A 118 -1.38 12.33 4.71
C GLY A 118 -0.39 13.35 5.26
N ILE A 119 0.89 13.19 4.92
CA ILE A 119 1.92 14.21 5.09
C ILE A 119 2.02 15.01 3.80
N HIS A 120 2.06 16.31 3.90
CA HIS A 120 2.27 17.22 2.78
C HIS A 120 3.32 18.26 3.12
N ASP A 121 4.31 18.39 2.26
CA ASP A 121 5.30 19.47 2.33
C ASP A 121 5.37 20.14 0.94
N PRO A 122 4.95 21.43 0.82
CA PRO A 122 4.92 22.13 -0.46
C PRO A 122 6.31 22.38 -1.05
N GLN A 123 7.38 22.25 -0.27
CA GLN A 123 8.76 22.33 -0.80
C GLN A 123 9.05 21.14 -1.74
N TYR A 124 8.47 19.99 -1.46
CA TYR A 124 8.64 18.76 -2.22
C TYR A 124 7.51 18.50 -3.20
N LEU A 125 6.28 18.74 -2.79
CA LEU A 125 5.07 18.45 -3.55
C LEU A 125 4.46 19.76 -4.12
N ARG A 126 5.20 20.41 -4.98
CA ARG A 126 4.91 21.78 -5.48
C ARG A 126 3.64 21.92 -6.31
N ARG A 127 3.08 20.81 -6.82
CA ARG A 127 1.92 20.79 -7.72
C ARG A 127 0.67 20.22 -7.07
N THR A 128 0.71 19.98 -5.78
CA THR A 128 -0.40 19.43 -5.02
C THR A 128 -0.78 20.36 -3.89
N GLU A 129 -2.07 20.46 -3.64
CA GLU A 129 -2.64 21.12 -2.48
C GLU A 129 -3.55 20.14 -1.78
N GLY A 130 -3.53 20.11 -0.46
CA GLY A 130 -4.35 19.20 0.32
C GLY A 130 -4.93 19.87 1.56
N ARG A 131 -6.10 19.38 1.97
CA ARG A 131 -6.80 19.85 3.17
C ARG A 131 -6.88 18.82 4.28
N ARG A 132 -6.55 17.55 3.98
CA ARG A 132 -6.53 16.45 4.93
C ARG A 132 -5.09 16.04 5.26
N ILE A 133 -4.42 16.92 5.98
CA ILE A 133 -3.01 16.79 6.32
C ILE A 133 -2.88 16.46 7.80
N LYS A 134 -1.89 15.64 8.15
CA LYS A 134 -1.54 15.36 9.54
C LYS A 134 -1.20 16.66 10.28
N PRO A 135 -1.70 16.84 11.53
CA PRO A 135 -1.49 18.08 12.28
C PRO A 135 -0.06 18.24 12.81
N GLN A 136 0.73 17.16 12.84
CA GLN A 136 2.11 17.22 13.29
C GLN A 136 2.97 18.04 12.34
N THR A 137 3.72 19.00 12.87
CA THR A 137 4.62 19.86 12.10
C THR A 137 6.07 19.41 12.15
N ASN A 138 6.43 18.59 13.14
CA ASN A 138 7.75 18.00 13.27
C ASN A 138 7.81 16.64 12.55
N LYS A 139 8.87 16.38 11.79
CA LYS A 139 9.03 15.16 10.96
C LYS A 139 9.13 13.88 11.79
N TRP A 140 9.70 13.95 12.99
CA TRP A 140 9.71 12.82 13.91
C TRP A 140 8.29 12.48 14.40
N GLU A 141 7.52 13.48 14.79
CA GLU A 141 6.13 13.30 15.22
C GLU A 141 5.25 12.79 14.07
N GLN A 142 5.51 13.24 12.84
CA GLN A 142 4.84 12.73 11.64
C GLN A 142 5.15 11.24 11.44
N ALA A 143 6.41 10.83 11.60
CA ALA A 143 6.80 9.42 11.51
C ALA A 143 6.10 8.57 12.58
N GLU A 144 6.07 9.02 13.83
CA GLU A 144 5.38 8.32 14.92
C GLU A 144 3.85 8.24 14.67
N ALA A 145 3.24 9.28 14.10
CA ALA A 145 1.84 9.25 13.72
C ALA A 145 1.55 8.25 12.60
N LEU A 146 2.42 8.14 11.59
CA LEU A 146 2.31 7.12 10.54
C LEU A 146 2.46 5.71 11.10
N ARG A 147 3.41 5.49 12.01
CA ARG A 147 3.59 4.21 12.71
C ARG A 147 2.33 3.81 13.47
N ALA A 148 1.72 4.76 14.17
CA ALA A 148 0.44 4.52 14.85
C ALA A 148 -0.68 4.15 13.87
N ASP A 149 -0.75 4.80 12.72
CA ASP A 149 -1.71 4.47 11.66
C ASP A 149 -1.52 3.02 11.16
N ILE A 150 -0.28 2.61 10.90
CA ILE A 150 0.05 1.24 10.44
C ILE A 150 -0.40 0.22 11.49
N ARG A 151 -0.07 0.44 12.76
CA ARG A 151 -0.49 -0.46 13.86
C ARG A 151 -2.01 -0.54 13.98
N ASN A 152 -2.70 0.60 13.89
CA ASN A 152 -4.16 0.65 13.95
C ASN A 152 -4.80 -0.07 12.75
N PHE A 153 -4.27 0.13 11.55
CA PHE A 153 -4.73 -0.56 10.34
C PHE A 153 -4.55 -2.08 10.47
N ARG A 154 -3.38 -2.54 10.93
CA ARG A 154 -3.10 -3.98 11.17
C ARG A 154 -4.14 -4.58 12.11
N LYS A 155 -4.39 -3.92 13.24
CA LYS A 155 -5.36 -4.37 14.24
C LYS A 155 -6.79 -4.37 13.70
N ALA A 156 -7.21 -3.31 13.03
CA ALA A 156 -8.56 -3.16 12.51
C ALA A 156 -8.90 -4.19 11.42
N ASN A 157 -7.91 -4.58 10.62
CA ASN A 157 -8.09 -5.50 9.51
C ASN A 157 -7.63 -6.94 9.81
N ASN A 158 -7.14 -7.20 11.02
CA ASN A 158 -6.58 -8.50 11.42
C ASN A 158 -5.54 -9.00 10.40
N VAL A 159 -4.54 -8.17 10.11
CA VAL A 159 -3.41 -8.49 9.23
C VAL A 159 -2.11 -8.41 10.01
N GLU A 160 -1.22 -9.38 9.79
CA GLU A 160 0.09 -9.42 10.46
C GLU A 160 1.15 -8.65 9.67
N GLN A 161 1.08 -8.70 8.36
CA GLN A 161 2.03 -8.05 7.47
C GLN A 161 1.35 -6.94 6.68
N VAL A 162 2.11 -5.88 6.41
CA VAL A 162 1.66 -4.75 5.61
C VAL A 162 2.73 -4.40 4.58
N VAL A 163 2.29 -4.17 3.35
CA VAL A 163 3.11 -3.54 2.31
C VAL A 163 2.67 -2.11 2.15
N VAL A 164 3.60 -1.18 2.23
CA VAL A 164 3.35 0.24 1.97
C VAL A 164 3.88 0.60 0.58
N MET A 165 3.04 1.18 -0.26
CA MET A 165 3.39 1.57 -1.63
C MET A 165 3.23 3.07 -1.81
N TRP A 166 4.29 3.72 -2.32
CA TRP A 166 4.20 5.13 -2.72
C TRP A 166 3.51 5.24 -4.08
N CYS A 167 2.31 5.79 -4.08
CA CYS A 167 1.50 6.10 -5.26
C CYS A 167 1.20 7.60 -5.37
N GLY A 168 1.82 8.40 -4.50
CA GLY A 168 1.66 9.85 -4.47
C GLY A 168 2.37 10.57 -5.62
N SER A 169 2.18 11.85 -5.68
CA SER A 169 2.83 12.71 -6.68
C SER A 169 4.36 12.66 -6.54
N THR A 170 5.05 12.87 -7.66
CA THR A 170 6.51 12.93 -7.70
C THR A 170 7.02 14.10 -6.86
N GLU A 171 7.90 13.80 -5.93
CA GLU A 171 8.61 14.79 -5.14
C GLU A 171 9.79 15.41 -5.91
N VAL A 172 10.20 16.59 -5.47
CA VAL A 172 11.45 17.20 -5.95
C VAL A 172 12.63 16.29 -5.60
N PHE A 173 13.48 16.01 -6.58
CA PHE A 173 14.69 15.23 -6.35
C PHE A 173 15.64 15.94 -5.39
N LEU A 174 16.12 15.20 -4.40
CA LEU A 174 17.18 15.60 -3.50
C LEU A 174 18.34 14.61 -3.56
N PRO A 175 19.59 15.08 -3.68
CA PRO A 175 20.73 14.20 -3.55
C PRO A 175 20.87 13.75 -2.08
N ALA A 176 21.39 12.54 -1.90
CA ALA A 176 21.74 12.07 -0.56
C ALA A 176 22.78 13.01 0.08
N GLY A 177 22.56 13.37 1.33
CA GLY A 177 23.40 14.29 2.09
C GLY A 177 23.73 13.75 3.50
N PRO A 178 24.28 14.60 4.38
CA PRO A 178 24.66 14.19 5.73
C PRO A 178 23.53 13.54 6.53
N ALA A 179 22.31 14.02 6.41
CA ALA A 179 21.13 13.48 7.10
C ALA A 179 20.81 12.02 6.73
N HIS A 180 21.32 11.53 5.60
CA HIS A 180 21.00 10.20 5.06
C HIS A 180 22.07 9.13 5.28
N GLN A 181 23.14 9.45 6.04
CA GLN A 181 24.30 8.57 6.16
C GLN A 181 24.09 7.38 7.10
N SER A 182 23.20 7.50 8.09
CA SER A 182 22.86 6.41 8.99
C SER A 182 21.48 6.63 9.62
N LEU A 183 20.87 5.54 10.11
CA LEU A 183 19.57 5.62 10.80
C LEU A 183 19.60 6.59 11.97
N LYS A 184 20.66 6.53 12.81
CA LYS A 184 20.81 7.43 13.97
C LYS A 184 20.85 8.92 13.57
N ILE A 185 21.56 9.24 12.48
CA ILE A 185 21.64 10.62 11.96
C ILE A 185 20.30 11.03 11.37
N PHE A 186 19.64 10.14 10.63
CA PHE A 186 18.34 10.38 10.05
C PHE A 186 17.25 10.68 11.11
N GLU A 187 17.23 9.91 12.19
CA GLU A 187 16.32 10.12 13.31
C GLU A 187 16.57 11.45 14.03
N ALA A 188 17.84 11.80 14.25
CA ALA A 188 18.20 13.10 14.81
C ALA A 188 17.77 14.25 13.89
N ALA A 189 18.01 14.11 12.59
CA ALA A 189 17.63 15.09 11.58
C ALA A 189 16.09 15.26 11.49
N MET A 190 15.29 14.20 11.63
CA MET A 190 13.84 14.32 11.72
C MET A 190 13.40 15.12 12.95
N LYS A 191 14.05 14.92 14.10
CA LYS A 191 13.77 15.68 15.35
C LYS A 191 14.07 17.16 15.21
N GLU A 192 15.13 17.49 14.48
CA GLU A 192 15.54 18.87 14.17
C GLU A 192 14.78 19.46 12.97
N ASN A 193 13.83 18.72 12.41
CA ASN A 193 13.03 19.11 11.27
C ASN A 193 13.84 19.45 10.01
N GLU A 194 14.96 18.72 9.80
CA GLU A 194 15.93 18.93 8.72
C GLU A 194 15.24 19.04 7.35
N PRO A 195 15.46 20.13 6.59
CA PRO A 195 14.78 20.35 5.30
C PRO A 195 15.04 19.29 4.25
N THR A 196 16.15 18.55 4.32
CA THR A 196 16.52 17.54 3.32
C THR A 196 15.81 16.21 3.47
N ILE A 197 14.88 16.06 4.42
CA ILE A 197 14.07 14.86 4.60
C ILE A 197 12.69 15.08 3.98
N ALA A 198 12.45 14.38 2.87
CA ALA A 198 11.20 14.44 2.12
C ALA A 198 10.07 13.61 2.77
N PRO A 199 8.79 13.89 2.49
CA PRO A 199 7.66 13.09 2.96
C PRO A 199 7.79 11.60 2.65
N SER A 200 8.20 11.21 1.44
CA SER A 200 8.38 9.80 1.08
C SER A 200 9.40 9.07 1.97
N MET A 201 10.44 9.78 2.43
CA MET A 201 11.43 9.21 3.35
C MET A 201 10.83 8.97 4.73
N ILE A 202 9.93 9.83 5.20
CA ILE A 202 9.22 9.67 6.48
C ILE A 202 8.28 8.46 6.40
N TYR A 203 7.53 8.29 5.30
CA TYR A 203 6.71 7.10 5.07
C TYR A 203 7.54 5.83 5.03
N ALA A 204 8.67 5.84 4.30
CA ALA A 204 9.57 4.69 4.23
C ALA A 204 10.13 4.32 5.61
N TYR A 205 10.61 5.31 6.37
CA TYR A 205 11.07 5.12 7.75
C TYR A 205 9.98 4.48 8.61
N ALA A 206 8.79 5.08 8.66
CA ALA A 206 7.68 4.58 9.47
C ALA A 206 7.30 3.14 9.11
N SER A 207 7.27 2.82 7.82
CA SER A 207 6.96 1.49 7.32
C SER A 207 7.99 0.45 7.73
N LEU A 208 9.27 0.76 7.55
CA LEU A 208 10.37 -0.15 7.92
C LEU A 208 10.49 -0.36 9.43
N GLN A 209 10.07 0.60 10.25
CA GLN A 209 10.04 0.47 11.71
C GLN A 209 8.90 -0.43 12.22
N GLU A 210 7.86 -0.61 11.42
CA GLU A 210 6.71 -1.47 11.80
C GLU A 210 6.80 -2.89 11.19
N GLY A 211 7.78 -3.19 10.34
CA GLY A 211 8.06 -4.52 9.78
C GLY A 211 7.38 -4.80 8.47
#